data_e1ab1d3b44a8cf0c3ee05122df8a353d
#
_entry.id   e1ab1d3b44a8cf0c3ee05122df8a353d
#
_cell.length_a   1.000
_cell.length_b   1.000
_cell.length_c   1.000
_cell.angle_alpha   90.00
_cell.angle_beta   90.00
_cell.angle_gamma   90.00
#
_symmetry.space_group_name_H-M   'P 1'
#
loop_
_entity.id
_entity.type
_entity.pdbx_description
1 polymer ?
#
loop_
_entity_poly.entity_id
_entity_poly.type
_entity_poly.pdbx_seq_one_letter_code
_entity_poly.pdbx_strand_id
1 'polypeptide(L)'
;MKVTGAVSPFLPLAQKLLPSRLAGLSLALLKATALELAILAGHLLLYPSGITQERRGPADPLPTPDEGTAQLPTEAKPPVVLLHGFIDNRSVFVLLRRSLAQHGRQQVESLNYSPLTCDIRTAAELLGQHIEEICERTGSRQVDIVGHSLGGLIARYYVQRLGGDLRVRTLVTLGTPHSGTSVAPLANAHPIVRQMRPGSDVLEELTRPAPGCRTHFVSFWSDLDHLMDPLETACVAHPDLIAQNVRVSGIGHLALPVHPAVAIGIRQALDTPETGSETAAHAGGLTVA
;
A
#
# COMPACT_ATOMS: atom_id res chain seq x y z
N MET A 1 -9.82 49.96 -7.68
CA MET A 1 -10.21 49.27 -8.92
C MET A 1 -10.71 47.87 -8.52
N LYS A 2 -12.02 47.65 -8.61
CA LYS A 2 -12.66 46.35 -8.35
C LYS A 2 -12.61 45.54 -9.64
N VAL A 3 -11.89 44.42 -9.66
CA VAL A 3 -11.91 43.44 -10.75
C VAL A 3 -13.11 42.51 -10.51
N THR A 4 -14.20 42.77 -11.20
CA THR A 4 -15.37 41.88 -11.26
C THR A 4 -15.00 40.66 -12.13
N GLY A 5 -14.91 39.48 -11.51
CA GLY A 5 -14.72 38.21 -12.20
C GLY A 5 -15.92 37.91 -13.10
N ALA A 6 -15.67 37.75 -14.39
CA ALA A 6 -16.67 37.34 -15.37
C ALA A 6 -17.06 35.87 -15.07
N VAL A 7 -18.24 35.66 -14.50
CA VAL A 7 -18.88 34.36 -14.38
C VAL A 7 -19.27 33.91 -15.79
N SER A 8 -18.71 32.82 -16.28
CA SER A 8 -18.99 32.28 -17.61
C SER A 8 -20.50 32.02 -17.80
N PRO A 9 -21.16 32.60 -18.83
CA PRO A 9 -22.59 32.44 -19.04
C PRO A 9 -23.02 31.03 -19.48
N PHE A 10 -22.10 30.11 -19.63
CA PHE A 10 -22.34 28.73 -20.09
C PHE A 10 -22.62 27.72 -18.98
N LEU A 11 -22.40 28.08 -17.69
CA LEU A 11 -22.65 27.18 -16.55
C LEU A 11 -24.11 26.66 -16.47
N PRO A 12 -25.16 27.50 -16.67
CA PRO A 12 -26.54 27.03 -16.56
C PRO A 12 -26.98 26.14 -17.74
N LEU A 13 -26.31 26.23 -18.90
CA LEU A 13 -26.63 25.41 -20.07
C LEU A 13 -26.04 24.00 -19.93
N ALA A 14 -24.84 23.88 -19.38
CA ALA A 14 -24.19 22.58 -19.11
C ALA A 14 -24.99 21.76 -18.08
N GLN A 15 -25.59 22.41 -17.09
CA GLN A 15 -26.43 21.71 -16.10
C GLN A 15 -27.77 21.19 -16.69
N LYS A 16 -28.29 21.80 -17.74
CA LYS A 16 -29.52 21.35 -18.41
C LYS A 16 -29.30 20.20 -19.41
N LEU A 17 -28.08 20.01 -19.87
CA LEU A 17 -27.70 18.94 -20.81
C LEU A 17 -27.22 17.65 -20.14
N LEU A 18 -26.98 17.67 -18.83
CA LEU A 18 -26.61 16.47 -18.07
C LEU A 18 -27.88 15.66 -17.76
N PRO A 19 -27.90 14.34 -18.07
CA PRO A 19 -28.98 13.46 -17.65
C PRO A 19 -29.20 13.62 -16.12
N SER A 20 -30.46 13.65 -15.69
CA SER A 20 -30.83 13.85 -14.27
C SER A 20 -30.16 12.89 -13.30
N ARG A 21 -29.66 11.76 -13.76
CA ARG A 21 -28.86 10.78 -12.99
C ARG A 21 -27.43 11.27 -12.69
N LEU A 22 -26.89 12.24 -13.42
CA LEU A 22 -25.55 12.80 -13.20
C LEU A 22 -25.58 14.10 -12.38
N ALA A 23 -26.74 14.71 -12.20
CA ALA A 23 -26.89 15.97 -11.45
C ALA A 23 -26.63 15.83 -9.94
N GLY A 24 -26.53 14.59 -9.41
CA GLY A 24 -26.21 14.27 -8.02
C GLY A 24 -24.74 13.94 -7.75
N LEU A 25 -23.90 13.85 -8.78
CA LEU A 25 -22.48 13.55 -8.60
C LEU A 25 -21.73 14.80 -8.12
N SER A 26 -21.10 14.72 -6.96
CA SER A 26 -20.25 15.80 -6.47
C SER A 26 -19.07 16.04 -7.42
N LEU A 27 -18.63 17.31 -7.55
CA LEU A 27 -17.45 17.63 -8.36
C LEU A 27 -16.20 16.85 -7.88
N ALA A 28 -16.11 16.57 -6.59
CA ALA A 28 -15.04 15.74 -6.01
C ALA A 28 -15.08 14.33 -6.56
N LEU A 29 -16.26 13.69 -6.62
CA LEU A 29 -16.42 12.34 -7.17
C LEU A 29 -16.06 12.29 -8.66
N LEU A 30 -16.48 13.30 -9.46
CA LEU A 30 -16.12 13.37 -10.88
C LEU A 30 -14.61 13.52 -11.08
N LYS A 31 -13.95 14.35 -10.27
CA LYS A 31 -12.48 14.50 -10.30
C LYS A 31 -11.77 13.20 -9.90
N ALA A 32 -12.22 12.55 -8.83
CA ALA A 32 -11.67 11.29 -8.38
C ALA A 32 -11.82 10.20 -9.47
N THR A 33 -13.01 10.06 -10.06
CA THR A 33 -13.25 9.09 -11.14
C THR A 33 -12.36 9.37 -12.37
N ALA A 34 -12.23 10.63 -12.78
CA ALA A 34 -11.37 11.01 -13.90
C ALA A 34 -9.90 10.70 -13.60
N LEU A 35 -9.45 10.93 -12.37
CA LEU A 35 -8.10 10.59 -11.93
C LEU A 35 -7.88 9.07 -11.93
N GLU A 36 -8.81 8.29 -11.41
CA GLU A 36 -8.75 6.81 -11.43
C GLU A 36 -8.64 6.26 -12.84
N LEU A 37 -9.44 6.79 -13.79
CA LEU A 37 -9.37 6.40 -15.21
C LEU A 37 -8.02 6.77 -15.85
N ALA A 38 -7.48 7.94 -15.54
CA ALA A 38 -6.17 8.36 -16.03
C ALA A 38 -5.05 7.47 -15.45
N ILE A 39 -5.13 7.11 -14.18
CA ILE A 39 -4.18 6.21 -13.52
C ILE A 39 -4.29 4.81 -14.12
N LEU A 40 -5.51 4.28 -14.31
CA LEU A 40 -5.73 3.00 -14.96
C LEU A 40 -5.11 2.96 -16.37
N ALA A 41 -5.31 4.01 -17.16
CA ALA A 41 -4.68 4.14 -18.47
C ALA A 41 -3.15 4.15 -18.38
N GLY A 42 -2.59 4.87 -17.40
CA GLY A 42 -1.16 4.88 -17.11
C GLY A 42 -0.64 3.49 -16.70
N HIS A 43 -1.36 2.76 -15.86
CA HIS A 43 -1.01 1.38 -15.47
C HIS A 43 -1.01 0.46 -16.69
N LEU A 44 -2.01 0.53 -17.56
CA LEU A 44 -2.05 -0.28 -18.79
C LEU A 44 -0.88 0.02 -19.72
N LEU A 45 -0.48 1.28 -19.86
CA LEU A 45 0.69 1.68 -20.66
C LEU A 45 2.01 1.19 -20.06
N LEU A 46 2.14 1.21 -18.74
CA LEU A 46 3.35 0.78 -18.04
C LEU A 46 3.38 -0.74 -17.78
N TYR A 47 2.23 -1.43 -17.92
CA TYR A 47 2.10 -2.85 -17.60
C TYR A 47 3.18 -3.74 -18.25
N PRO A 48 3.51 -3.57 -19.55
CA PRO A 48 4.57 -4.37 -20.18
C PRO A 48 5.94 -4.24 -19.50
N SER A 49 6.26 -3.06 -18.95
CA SER A 49 7.54 -2.83 -18.25
C SER A 49 7.63 -3.55 -16.90
N GLY A 50 6.51 -3.92 -16.32
CA GLY A 50 6.43 -4.61 -15.05
C GLY A 50 6.37 -6.14 -15.13
N ILE A 51 6.21 -6.73 -16.32
CA ILE A 51 6.05 -8.19 -16.50
C ILE A 51 7.34 -8.95 -16.18
N THR A 52 8.49 -8.42 -16.58
CA THR A 52 9.79 -9.05 -16.32
C THR A 52 10.17 -8.89 -14.86
N GLN A 53 10.76 -9.92 -14.26
CA GLN A 53 11.36 -9.79 -12.94
C GLN A 53 12.45 -8.70 -12.96
N GLU A 54 12.59 -8.01 -11.85
CA GLU A 54 13.62 -7.01 -11.67
C GLU A 54 15.00 -7.68 -11.81
N ARG A 55 15.87 -7.14 -12.67
CA ARG A 55 17.26 -7.57 -12.67
C ARG A 55 17.84 -7.15 -11.33
N ARG A 56 18.17 -8.14 -10.50
CA ARG A 56 18.88 -7.91 -9.24
C ARG A 56 20.26 -7.34 -9.60
N GLY A 57 20.48 -6.05 -9.33
CA GLY A 57 21.83 -5.49 -9.37
C GLY A 57 22.70 -6.19 -8.33
N PRO A 58 24.02 -6.29 -8.54
CA PRO A 58 24.91 -6.66 -7.45
C PRO A 58 24.63 -5.69 -6.27
N ALA A 59 24.60 -6.25 -5.05
CA ALA A 59 24.57 -5.40 -3.87
C ALA A 59 25.77 -4.44 -3.98
N ASP A 60 25.52 -3.13 -3.86
CA ASP A 60 26.61 -2.19 -3.75
C ASP A 60 27.51 -2.67 -2.61
N PRO A 61 28.84 -2.82 -2.83
CA PRO A 61 29.73 -3.22 -1.76
C PRO A 61 29.54 -2.25 -0.60
N LEU A 62 29.40 -2.81 0.61
CA LEU A 62 29.38 -2.01 1.84
C LEU A 62 30.51 -1.00 1.74
N PRO A 63 30.26 0.29 1.99
CA PRO A 63 31.31 1.29 1.96
C PRO A 63 32.45 0.82 2.86
N THR A 64 33.63 0.60 2.26
CA THR A 64 34.85 0.33 3.04
C THR A 64 35.01 1.50 4.00
N PRO A 65 35.26 1.27 5.30
CA PRO A 65 35.48 2.34 6.25
C PRO A 65 36.68 3.18 5.74
N ASP A 66 36.40 4.41 5.35
CA ASP A 66 37.45 5.37 5.06
C ASP A 66 38.10 5.73 6.40
N GLU A 67 39.39 5.44 6.58
CA GLU A 67 40.15 5.56 7.83
C GLU A 67 40.30 7.03 8.31
N GLY A 68 39.43 7.94 7.95
CA GLY A 68 39.60 9.36 8.19
C GLY A 68 38.52 10.12 8.93
N THR A 69 37.30 9.59 9.03
CA THR A 69 36.21 10.28 9.76
C THR A 69 35.39 9.28 10.55
N ALA A 70 35.49 9.35 11.88
CA ALA A 70 34.60 8.65 12.80
C ALA A 70 33.18 9.22 12.70
N GLN A 71 32.52 9.00 11.57
CA GLN A 71 31.07 9.12 11.49
C GLN A 71 30.51 7.87 12.20
N LEU A 72 29.74 8.11 13.26
CA LEU A 72 28.92 7.05 13.87
C LEU A 72 28.21 6.31 12.75
N PRO A 73 28.21 4.97 12.70
CA PRO A 73 27.53 4.19 11.68
C PRO A 73 26.06 4.63 11.71
N THR A 74 25.63 5.37 10.70
CA THR A 74 24.21 5.64 10.49
C THR A 74 23.61 4.26 10.20
N GLU A 75 22.78 3.73 11.08
CA GLU A 75 22.13 2.45 10.86
C GLU A 75 21.49 2.46 9.48
N ALA A 76 21.90 1.52 8.62
CA ALA A 76 21.37 1.43 7.28
C ALA A 76 19.86 1.18 7.38
N LYS A 77 19.07 2.01 6.68
CA LYS A 77 17.60 1.87 6.66
C LYS A 77 17.24 0.47 6.14
N PRO A 78 16.25 -0.23 6.75
CA PRO A 78 15.82 -1.53 6.28
C PRO A 78 15.42 -1.52 4.80
N PRO A 79 15.68 -2.61 4.05
CA PRO A 79 15.16 -2.78 2.69
C PRO A 79 13.63 -2.66 2.66
N VAL A 80 13.08 -2.16 1.55
CA VAL A 80 11.63 -2.02 1.36
C VAL A 80 11.15 -2.99 0.29
N VAL A 81 10.16 -3.81 0.61
CA VAL A 81 9.51 -4.74 -0.33
C VAL A 81 8.15 -4.20 -0.72
N LEU A 82 7.89 -4.10 -2.03
CA LEU A 82 6.64 -3.58 -2.59
C LEU A 82 5.81 -4.72 -3.18
N LEU A 83 4.53 -4.80 -2.80
CA LEU A 83 3.58 -5.83 -3.22
C LEU A 83 2.37 -5.20 -3.91
N HIS A 84 2.19 -5.51 -5.19
CA HIS A 84 1.11 -4.95 -6.02
C HIS A 84 -0.26 -5.58 -5.74
N GLY A 85 -1.34 -5.01 -6.31
CA GLY A 85 -2.71 -5.48 -6.23
C GLY A 85 -3.03 -6.62 -7.21
N PHE A 86 -4.34 -7.01 -7.26
CA PHE A 86 -4.80 -8.16 -8.03
C PHE A 86 -4.60 -8.02 -9.55
N ILE A 87 -4.89 -6.86 -10.12
CA ILE A 87 -4.80 -6.60 -11.57
C ILE A 87 -3.52 -5.86 -11.98
N ASP A 88 -2.66 -5.56 -11.01
CA ASP A 88 -1.45 -4.78 -11.21
C ASP A 88 -0.21 -5.67 -11.34
N ASN A 89 0.91 -5.02 -11.56
CA ASN A 89 2.24 -5.58 -11.40
C ASN A 89 3.17 -4.50 -10.78
N ARG A 90 4.45 -4.77 -10.67
CA ARG A 90 5.41 -3.85 -10.04
C ARG A 90 5.46 -2.44 -10.64
N SER A 91 4.95 -2.23 -11.87
CA SER A 91 4.97 -0.91 -12.53
C SER A 91 4.14 0.14 -11.80
N VAL A 92 3.14 -0.27 -11.02
CA VAL A 92 2.31 0.64 -10.19
C VAL A 92 3.16 1.44 -9.19
N PHE A 93 4.30 0.91 -8.78
CA PHE A 93 5.17 1.53 -7.78
C PHE A 93 6.31 2.39 -8.34
N VAL A 94 6.38 2.65 -9.65
CA VAL A 94 7.48 3.42 -10.26
C VAL A 94 7.69 4.77 -9.58
N LEU A 95 6.61 5.51 -9.30
CA LEU A 95 6.69 6.82 -8.63
C LEU A 95 7.06 6.68 -7.15
N LEU A 96 6.50 5.71 -6.46
CA LEU A 96 6.83 5.46 -5.05
C LEU A 96 8.29 5.03 -4.90
N ARG A 97 8.78 4.12 -5.73
CA ARG A 97 10.21 3.71 -5.74
C ARG A 97 11.13 4.90 -5.90
N ARG A 98 10.84 5.77 -6.90
CA ARG A 98 11.62 6.99 -7.12
C ARG A 98 11.60 7.89 -5.88
N SER A 99 10.42 8.07 -5.27
CA SER A 99 10.27 8.86 -4.05
C SER A 99 11.08 8.28 -2.88
N LEU A 100 11.03 6.97 -2.66
CA LEU A 100 11.79 6.29 -1.60
C LEU A 100 13.30 6.43 -1.82
N ALA A 101 13.78 6.20 -3.05
CA ALA A 101 15.19 6.33 -3.41
C ALA A 101 15.72 7.76 -3.19
N GLN A 102 14.96 8.79 -3.57
CA GLN A 102 15.30 10.19 -3.34
C GLN A 102 15.42 10.57 -1.85
N HIS A 103 14.81 9.76 -0.96
CA HIS A 103 14.84 9.99 0.49
C HIS A 103 15.70 8.94 1.24
N GLY A 104 16.71 8.41 0.58
CA GLY A 104 17.72 7.57 1.19
C GLY A 104 17.34 6.10 1.38
N ARG A 105 16.25 5.62 0.75
CA ARG A 105 15.90 4.19 0.71
C ARG A 105 16.48 3.59 -0.56
N GLN A 106 17.73 3.13 -0.51
CA GLN A 106 18.44 2.62 -1.69
C GLN A 106 18.00 1.21 -2.08
N GLN A 107 17.61 0.40 -1.10
CA GLN A 107 17.20 -0.99 -1.32
C GLN A 107 15.67 -1.08 -1.33
N VAL A 108 15.09 -0.93 -2.53
CA VAL A 108 13.65 -1.03 -2.76
C VAL A 108 13.41 -2.10 -3.83
N GLU A 109 12.78 -3.19 -3.46
CA GLU A 109 12.47 -4.31 -4.35
C GLU A 109 10.97 -4.50 -4.50
N SER A 110 10.56 -4.98 -5.67
CA SER A 110 9.15 -5.30 -5.92
C SER A 110 9.02 -6.78 -6.23
N LEU A 111 8.20 -7.48 -5.48
CA LEU A 111 7.86 -8.87 -5.75
C LEU A 111 6.73 -8.92 -6.78
N ASN A 112 7.01 -9.55 -7.92
CA ASN A 112 5.97 -9.96 -8.85
C ASN A 112 5.48 -11.36 -8.49
N TYR A 113 4.22 -11.48 -8.17
CA TYR A 113 3.52 -12.75 -8.03
C TYR A 113 2.37 -12.77 -9.01
N SER A 114 1.96 -13.97 -9.44
CA SER A 114 0.82 -14.10 -10.34
C SER A 114 -0.45 -14.37 -9.54
N PRO A 115 -1.34 -13.40 -9.38
CA PRO A 115 -2.61 -13.63 -8.71
C PRO A 115 -3.51 -14.61 -9.46
N LEU A 116 -3.18 -14.94 -10.72
CA LEU A 116 -3.90 -15.92 -11.52
C LEU A 116 -3.51 -17.37 -11.19
N THR A 117 -2.33 -17.61 -10.62
CA THR A 117 -1.78 -18.96 -10.36
C THR A 117 -1.52 -19.24 -8.89
N CYS A 118 -1.49 -18.20 -8.04
CA CYS A 118 -1.29 -18.34 -6.60
C CYS A 118 -2.57 -18.03 -5.82
N ASP A 119 -2.70 -18.63 -4.65
CA ASP A 119 -3.60 -18.16 -3.60
C ASP A 119 -2.84 -17.27 -2.60
N ILE A 120 -3.56 -16.69 -1.63
CA ILE A 120 -2.95 -15.75 -0.64
C ILE A 120 -1.90 -16.47 0.21
N ARG A 121 -2.13 -17.72 0.62
CA ARG A 121 -1.20 -18.50 1.46
C ARG A 121 0.10 -18.79 0.70
N THR A 122 -0.03 -19.33 -0.50
CA THR A 122 1.12 -19.60 -1.38
C THR A 122 1.90 -18.33 -1.71
N ALA A 123 1.21 -17.22 -1.99
CA ALA A 123 1.87 -15.95 -2.24
C ALA A 123 2.60 -15.41 -1.00
N ALA A 124 2.06 -15.64 0.20
CA ALA A 124 2.71 -15.28 1.46
C ALA A 124 3.95 -16.14 1.76
N GLU A 125 3.93 -17.43 1.42
CA GLU A 125 5.11 -18.30 1.50
C GLU A 125 6.21 -17.84 0.55
N LEU A 126 5.88 -17.50 -0.70
CA LEU A 126 6.83 -16.95 -1.67
C LEU A 126 7.40 -15.60 -1.21
N LEU A 127 6.58 -14.76 -0.58
CA LEU A 127 7.05 -13.52 0.04
C LEU A 127 8.06 -13.80 1.14
N GLY A 128 7.81 -14.78 2.01
CA GLY A 128 8.73 -15.17 3.07
C GLY A 128 10.08 -15.61 2.52
N GLN A 129 10.10 -16.46 1.50
CA GLN A 129 11.34 -16.89 0.83
C GLN A 129 12.10 -15.69 0.25
N HIS A 130 11.40 -14.79 -0.43
CA HIS A 130 12.00 -13.59 -0.99
C HIS A 130 12.59 -12.66 0.07
N ILE A 131 11.94 -12.51 1.23
CA ILE A 131 12.45 -11.72 2.36
C ILE A 131 13.71 -12.33 2.94
N GLU A 132 13.78 -13.66 3.12
CA GLU A 132 15.00 -14.32 3.57
C GLU A 132 16.17 -14.08 2.59
N GLU A 133 15.92 -14.20 1.27
CA GLU A 133 16.94 -13.89 0.25
C GLU A 133 17.43 -12.43 0.34
N ILE A 134 16.52 -11.47 0.63
CA ILE A 134 16.89 -10.06 0.82
C ILE A 134 17.75 -9.91 2.07
N CYS A 135 17.35 -10.50 3.19
CA CYS A 135 18.08 -10.43 4.46
C CYS A 135 19.49 -11.02 4.32
N GLU A 136 19.62 -12.19 3.70
CA GLU A 136 20.90 -12.84 3.46
C GLU A 136 21.82 -11.97 2.58
N ARG A 137 21.30 -11.43 1.50
CA ARG A 137 22.07 -10.62 0.54
C ARG A 137 22.48 -9.25 1.09
N THR A 138 21.63 -8.62 1.90
CA THR A 138 21.84 -7.26 2.41
C THR A 138 22.48 -7.21 3.79
N GLY A 139 22.51 -8.33 4.51
CA GLY A 139 22.90 -8.38 5.92
C GLY A 139 21.88 -7.74 6.86
N SER A 140 20.74 -7.29 6.36
CA SER A 140 19.68 -6.70 7.19
C SER A 140 18.91 -7.80 7.94
N ARG A 141 18.59 -7.53 9.21
CA ARG A 141 17.77 -8.47 10.01
C ARG A 141 16.29 -8.36 9.70
N GLN A 142 15.86 -7.21 9.22
CA GLN A 142 14.46 -6.87 9.02
C GLN A 142 14.28 -6.10 7.70
N VAL A 143 13.05 -6.14 7.20
CA VAL A 143 12.59 -5.38 6.05
C VAL A 143 11.34 -4.55 6.42
N ASP A 144 11.05 -3.54 5.62
CA ASP A 144 9.76 -2.87 5.61
C ASP A 144 8.96 -3.35 4.41
N ILE A 145 7.63 -3.39 4.51
CA ILE A 145 6.75 -3.78 3.40
C ILE A 145 5.76 -2.67 3.10
N VAL A 146 5.52 -2.42 1.82
CA VAL A 146 4.37 -1.61 1.35
C VAL A 146 3.53 -2.46 0.41
N GLY A 147 2.30 -2.78 0.84
CA GLY A 147 1.36 -3.61 0.08
C GLY A 147 0.14 -2.83 -0.39
N HIS A 148 -0.18 -2.89 -1.68
CA HIS A 148 -1.39 -2.32 -2.24
C HIS A 148 -2.47 -3.39 -2.39
N SER A 149 -3.67 -3.10 -1.90
CA SER A 149 -4.86 -3.97 -2.07
C SER A 149 -4.55 -5.42 -1.63
N LEU A 150 -4.66 -6.40 -2.53
CA LEU A 150 -4.32 -7.80 -2.30
C LEU A 150 -2.90 -7.98 -1.74
N GLY A 151 -1.92 -7.19 -2.20
CA GLY A 151 -0.53 -7.26 -1.71
C GLY A 151 -0.41 -7.01 -0.20
N GLY A 152 -1.28 -6.15 0.35
CA GLY A 152 -1.35 -5.93 1.79
C GLY A 152 -1.93 -7.12 2.56
N LEU A 153 -2.91 -7.86 1.99
CA LEU A 153 -3.40 -9.10 2.61
C LEU A 153 -2.35 -10.21 2.63
N ILE A 154 -1.61 -10.37 1.54
CA ILE A 154 -0.51 -11.33 1.44
C ILE A 154 0.55 -11.03 2.51
N ALA A 155 0.97 -9.77 2.61
CA ALA A 155 1.94 -9.34 3.62
C ALA A 155 1.41 -9.54 5.04
N ARG A 156 0.15 -9.19 5.31
CA ARG A 156 -0.48 -9.42 6.62
C ARG A 156 -0.54 -10.89 6.97
N TYR A 157 -0.88 -11.77 6.01
CA TYR A 157 -0.92 -13.20 6.22
C TYR A 157 0.49 -13.75 6.58
N TYR A 158 1.51 -13.33 5.84
CA TYR A 158 2.90 -13.67 6.15
C TYR A 158 3.27 -13.26 7.58
N VAL A 159 3.01 -12.01 7.94
CA VAL A 159 3.33 -11.49 9.29
C VAL A 159 2.62 -12.26 10.39
N GLN A 160 1.28 -12.44 10.27
CA GLN A 160 0.49 -13.00 11.36
C GLN A 160 0.50 -14.53 11.42
N ARG A 161 0.73 -15.24 10.31
CA ARG A 161 0.51 -16.69 10.21
C ARG A 161 1.75 -17.49 9.87
N LEU A 162 2.77 -16.87 9.29
CA LEU A 162 3.99 -17.53 8.86
C LEU A 162 5.26 -17.05 9.60
N GLY A 163 5.09 -16.37 10.74
CA GLY A 163 6.21 -15.89 11.57
C GLY A 163 6.96 -14.69 10.98
N GLY A 164 6.33 -14.00 10.00
CA GLY A 164 6.95 -12.85 9.35
C GLY A 164 7.17 -11.64 10.25
N ASP A 165 6.56 -11.59 11.45
CA ASP A 165 6.78 -10.55 12.45
C ASP A 165 8.22 -10.49 12.98
N LEU A 166 9.00 -11.55 12.80
CA LEU A 166 10.43 -11.59 13.11
C LEU A 166 11.26 -10.82 12.07
N ARG A 167 10.77 -10.72 10.85
CA ARG A 167 11.44 -10.11 9.71
C ARG A 167 10.87 -8.78 9.27
N VAL A 168 9.59 -8.53 9.52
CA VAL A 168 8.91 -7.32 9.07
C VAL A 168 8.80 -6.32 10.23
N ARG A 169 9.54 -5.24 10.13
CA ARG A 169 9.51 -4.15 11.11
C ARG A 169 8.23 -3.33 10.96
N THR A 170 7.98 -2.84 9.75
CA THR A 170 6.80 -2.01 9.44
C THR A 170 6.08 -2.57 8.21
N LEU A 171 4.77 -2.77 8.34
CA LEU A 171 3.87 -3.10 7.23
C LEU A 171 2.94 -1.93 6.94
N VAL A 172 3.17 -1.26 5.83
CA VAL A 172 2.27 -0.23 5.30
C VAL A 172 1.31 -0.87 4.30
N THR A 173 0.01 -0.64 4.46
CA THR A 173 -1.02 -1.14 3.53
C THR A 173 -1.79 0.01 2.91
N LEU A 174 -2.14 -0.11 1.64
CA LEU A 174 -2.82 0.90 0.84
C LEU A 174 -4.11 0.31 0.29
N GLY A 175 -5.26 0.73 0.78
CA GLY A 175 -6.57 0.22 0.35
C GLY A 175 -6.65 -1.31 0.41
N THR A 176 -6.15 -1.93 1.47
CA THR A 176 -6.16 -3.38 1.63
C THR A 176 -7.44 -3.82 2.32
N PRO A 177 -8.20 -4.78 1.76
CA PRO A 177 -9.44 -5.25 2.37
C PRO A 177 -9.16 -6.17 3.56
N HIS A 178 -8.76 -5.60 4.71
CA HIS A 178 -8.36 -6.34 5.91
C HIS A 178 -9.47 -7.19 6.53
N SER A 179 -10.73 -6.80 6.30
CA SER A 179 -11.93 -7.57 6.71
C SER A 179 -12.72 -8.09 5.50
N GLY A 180 -12.12 -7.99 4.31
CA GLY A 180 -12.74 -8.42 3.05
C GLY A 180 -13.49 -7.31 2.33
N THR A 181 -13.88 -7.59 1.10
CA THR A 181 -14.71 -6.68 0.30
C THR A 181 -15.75 -7.47 -0.49
N SER A 182 -16.95 -6.88 -0.62
CA SER A 182 -18.06 -7.45 -1.40
C SER A 182 -18.05 -6.99 -2.87
N VAL A 183 -17.19 -6.04 -3.24
CA VAL A 183 -17.23 -5.36 -4.56
C VAL A 183 -16.63 -6.15 -5.71
N ALA A 184 -16.19 -7.38 -5.56
CA ALA A 184 -15.58 -8.16 -6.64
C ALA A 184 -16.53 -9.19 -7.33
N PRO A 185 -17.72 -8.80 -7.86
CA PRO A 185 -18.71 -9.76 -8.36
C PRO A 185 -18.30 -10.44 -9.68
N LEU A 186 -17.56 -9.75 -10.55
CA LEU A 186 -17.22 -10.25 -11.90
C LEU A 186 -16.07 -11.28 -11.89
N ALA A 187 -15.23 -11.29 -10.87
CA ALA A 187 -14.12 -12.24 -10.76
C ALA A 187 -14.42 -13.40 -9.77
N ASN A 188 -15.69 -13.67 -9.48
CA ASN A 188 -16.14 -14.65 -8.50
C ASN A 188 -15.61 -16.08 -8.73
N ALA A 189 -15.24 -16.42 -9.95
CA ALA A 189 -14.67 -17.72 -10.28
C ALA A 189 -13.22 -17.87 -9.82
N HIS A 190 -12.49 -16.76 -9.62
CA HIS A 190 -11.06 -16.81 -9.29
C HIS A 190 -10.82 -17.13 -7.81
N PRO A 191 -9.98 -18.13 -7.47
CA PRO A 191 -9.74 -18.55 -6.09
C PRO A 191 -9.31 -17.40 -5.17
N ILE A 192 -8.35 -16.57 -5.60
CA ILE A 192 -7.82 -15.47 -4.79
C ILE A 192 -8.86 -14.38 -4.51
N VAL A 193 -9.79 -14.14 -5.44
CA VAL A 193 -10.89 -13.18 -5.25
C VAL A 193 -11.88 -13.70 -4.20
N ARG A 194 -12.14 -15.01 -4.17
CA ARG A 194 -12.96 -15.61 -3.12
C ARG A 194 -12.32 -15.47 -1.75
N GLN A 195 -10.98 -15.53 -1.66
CA GLN A 195 -10.24 -15.34 -0.41
C GLN A 195 -10.29 -13.89 0.11
N MET A 196 -10.57 -12.90 -0.75
CA MET A 196 -10.78 -11.51 -0.32
C MET A 196 -12.20 -11.20 0.14
N ARG A 197 -13.13 -12.17 0.11
CA ARG A 197 -14.50 -11.95 0.57
C ARG A 197 -14.61 -12.02 2.09
N PRO A 198 -15.51 -11.22 2.68
CA PRO A 198 -15.84 -11.36 4.09
C PRO A 198 -16.20 -12.80 4.44
N GLY A 199 -15.69 -13.31 5.56
CA GLY A 199 -15.92 -14.69 6.01
C GLY A 199 -15.20 -15.78 5.23
N SER A 200 -14.21 -15.44 4.39
CA SER A 200 -13.34 -16.45 3.79
C SER A 200 -12.39 -17.07 4.82
N ASP A 201 -11.98 -18.32 4.60
CA ASP A 201 -11.06 -19.03 5.50
C ASP A 201 -9.78 -18.22 5.80
N VAL A 202 -9.24 -17.52 4.79
CA VAL A 202 -8.04 -16.67 4.95
C VAL A 202 -8.32 -15.52 5.92
N LEU A 203 -9.45 -14.84 5.78
CA LEU A 203 -9.81 -13.73 6.65
C LEU A 203 -10.16 -14.22 8.06
N GLU A 204 -10.81 -15.36 8.20
CA GLU A 204 -11.05 -16.00 9.50
C GLU A 204 -9.72 -16.35 10.20
N GLU A 205 -8.74 -16.88 9.47
CA GLU A 205 -7.40 -17.12 10.01
C GLU A 205 -6.74 -15.81 10.51
N LEU A 206 -6.94 -14.70 9.80
CA LEU A 206 -6.40 -13.39 10.18
C LEU A 206 -7.11 -12.76 11.39
N THR A 207 -8.26 -13.28 11.84
CA THR A 207 -8.91 -12.87 13.09
C THR A 207 -8.41 -13.64 14.31
N ARG A 208 -7.70 -14.77 14.11
CA ARG A 208 -7.17 -15.59 15.20
C ARG A 208 -6.10 -14.82 15.98
N PRO A 209 -5.90 -15.11 17.28
CA PRO A 209 -4.88 -14.46 18.09
C PRO A 209 -3.49 -14.46 17.44
N ALA A 210 -2.79 -13.35 17.60
CA ALA A 210 -1.42 -13.15 17.14
C ALA A 210 -0.57 -12.52 18.26
N PRO A 211 -0.49 -13.19 19.44
CA PRO A 211 0.16 -12.63 20.62
C PRO A 211 1.66 -12.40 20.34
N GLY A 212 2.16 -11.25 20.77
CA GLY A 212 3.58 -10.91 20.63
C GLY A 212 3.99 -10.49 19.23
N CYS A 213 3.06 -10.26 18.30
CA CYS A 213 3.37 -9.67 16.99
C CYS A 213 3.98 -8.28 17.16
N ARG A 214 5.23 -8.09 16.68
CA ARG A 214 6.01 -6.86 16.87
C ARG A 214 5.94 -5.93 15.67
N THR A 215 5.42 -6.37 14.56
CA THR A 215 5.29 -5.56 13.34
C THR A 215 4.37 -4.37 13.58
N HIS A 216 4.80 -3.17 13.17
CA HIS A 216 3.96 -1.97 13.15
C HIS A 216 3.13 -1.95 11.87
N PHE A 217 1.82 -1.90 12.00
CA PHE A 217 0.89 -1.79 10.88
C PHE A 217 0.46 -0.35 10.68
N VAL A 218 0.61 0.19 9.46
CA VAL A 218 0.09 1.50 9.09
C VAL A 218 -0.80 1.33 7.86
N SER A 219 -2.12 1.45 8.05
CA SER A 219 -3.09 1.26 6.97
C SER A 219 -3.61 2.58 6.44
N PHE A 220 -3.33 2.88 5.17
CA PHE A 220 -3.91 4.01 4.45
C PHE A 220 -5.21 3.58 3.77
N TRP A 221 -6.30 4.28 4.09
CA TRP A 221 -7.61 4.06 3.51
C TRP A 221 -8.24 5.35 3.01
N SER A 222 -9.11 5.28 2.02
CA SER A 222 -9.71 6.46 1.42
C SER A 222 -11.22 6.44 1.52
N ASP A 223 -11.81 7.64 1.69
CA ASP A 223 -13.25 7.84 1.68
C ASP A 223 -13.89 7.75 0.29
N LEU A 224 -13.07 7.68 -0.78
CA LEU A 224 -13.52 7.47 -2.16
C LEU A 224 -13.03 6.15 -2.76
N ASP A 225 -12.60 5.21 -1.92
CA ASP A 225 -12.22 3.87 -2.35
C ASP A 225 -13.46 2.98 -2.56
N HIS A 226 -13.97 2.98 -3.79
CA HIS A 226 -15.16 2.19 -4.14
C HIS A 226 -14.93 0.66 -4.21
N LEU A 227 -13.70 0.20 -4.05
CA LEU A 227 -13.40 -1.24 -3.96
C LEU A 227 -13.47 -1.75 -2.52
N MET A 228 -13.54 -0.86 -1.55
CA MET A 228 -13.75 -1.17 -0.14
C MET A 228 -15.22 -0.95 0.22
N ASP A 229 -15.91 -2.05 0.56
CA ASP A 229 -17.32 -1.99 0.96
C ASP A 229 -17.58 -2.96 2.12
N PRO A 230 -17.85 -2.43 3.32
CA PRO A 230 -17.76 -1.00 3.72
C PRO A 230 -16.32 -0.47 3.72
N LEU A 231 -16.14 0.86 3.70
CA LEU A 231 -14.82 1.53 3.60
C LEU A 231 -13.87 1.14 4.74
N GLU A 232 -14.41 0.93 5.94
CA GLU A 232 -13.68 0.55 7.14
C GLU A 232 -13.01 -0.82 7.03
N THR A 233 -13.37 -1.64 6.04
CA THR A 233 -12.70 -2.92 5.78
C THR A 233 -11.23 -2.74 5.43
N ALA A 234 -10.83 -1.55 5.00
CA ALA A 234 -9.43 -1.20 4.77
C ALA A 234 -8.68 -0.84 6.07
N CYS A 235 -9.35 -0.75 7.21
CA CYS A 235 -8.71 -0.54 8.51
C CYS A 235 -8.25 -1.86 9.13
N VAL A 236 -7.07 -1.83 9.76
CA VAL A 236 -6.62 -2.93 10.60
C VAL A 236 -7.29 -2.80 11.97
N ALA A 237 -8.14 -3.76 12.31
CA ALA A 237 -8.83 -3.87 13.61
C ALA A 237 -8.54 -5.26 14.19
N HIS A 238 -7.49 -5.38 15.01
CA HIS A 238 -7.10 -6.63 15.65
C HIS A 238 -6.47 -6.34 17.02
N PRO A 239 -6.89 -7.01 18.10
CA PRO A 239 -6.46 -6.67 19.45
C PRO A 239 -4.96 -6.85 19.71
N ASP A 240 -4.33 -7.79 19.01
CA ASP A 240 -2.91 -8.15 19.24
C ASP A 240 -1.95 -7.41 18.30
N LEU A 241 -2.44 -6.55 17.39
CA LEU A 241 -1.60 -5.84 16.42
C LEU A 241 -1.38 -4.39 16.81
N ILE A 242 -0.15 -3.92 16.65
CA ILE A 242 0.19 -2.49 16.77
C ILE A 242 -0.22 -1.82 15.47
N ALA A 243 -1.38 -1.20 15.43
CA ALA A 243 -1.96 -0.70 14.18
C ALA A 243 -2.35 0.78 14.26
N GLN A 244 -2.00 1.53 13.21
CA GLN A 244 -2.43 2.89 12.94
C GLN A 244 -3.21 2.93 11.63
N ASN A 245 -4.42 3.49 11.63
CA ASN A 245 -5.24 3.67 10.44
C ASN A 245 -5.23 5.14 10.04
N VAL A 246 -4.75 5.43 8.82
CA VAL A 246 -4.59 6.78 8.28
C VAL A 246 -5.62 7.01 7.18
N ARG A 247 -6.51 7.96 7.39
CA ARG A 247 -7.50 8.35 6.38
C ARG A 247 -6.88 9.31 5.36
N VAL A 248 -7.14 9.04 4.09
CA VAL A 248 -6.82 9.94 2.98
C VAL A 248 -8.14 10.33 2.30
N SER A 249 -8.31 11.60 1.96
CA SER A 249 -9.56 12.09 1.38
C SER A 249 -9.39 12.46 -0.08
N GLY A 250 -10.45 12.24 -0.87
CA GLY A 250 -10.56 12.77 -2.22
C GLY A 250 -9.85 11.97 -3.31
N ILE A 251 -9.32 10.79 -3.02
CA ILE A 251 -8.67 9.90 -4.00
C ILE A 251 -9.29 8.51 -3.99
N GLY A 252 -9.24 7.82 -5.11
CA GLY A 252 -9.77 6.46 -5.22
C GLY A 252 -8.70 5.40 -4.97
N HIS A 253 -9.06 4.15 -5.19
CA HIS A 253 -8.24 2.96 -4.90
C HIS A 253 -6.91 2.93 -5.66
N LEU A 254 -6.96 3.14 -6.98
CA LEU A 254 -5.77 3.07 -7.85
C LEU A 254 -4.82 4.26 -7.64
N ALA A 255 -5.33 5.36 -7.08
CA ALA A 255 -4.54 6.55 -6.80
C ALA A 255 -3.66 6.39 -5.54
N LEU A 256 -4.00 5.51 -4.61
CA LEU A 256 -3.27 5.34 -3.35
C LEU A 256 -1.75 5.11 -3.53
N PRO A 257 -1.26 4.20 -4.40
CA PRO A 257 0.17 3.96 -4.55
C PRO A 257 0.92 5.07 -5.31
N VAL A 258 0.22 5.96 -6.00
CA VAL A 258 0.85 7.00 -6.85
C VAL A 258 0.65 8.42 -6.33
N HIS A 259 -0.21 8.63 -5.32
CA HIS A 259 -0.53 9.95 -4.82
C HIS A 259 0.58 10.55 -3.95
N PRO A 260 1.01 11.81 -4.19
CA PRO A 260 2.15 12.39 -3.48
C PRO A 260 1.97 12.47 -1.95
N ALA A 261 0.77 12.79 -1.47
CA ALA A 261 0.50 12.85 -0.02
C ALA A 261 0.62 11.47 0.64
N VAL A 262 0.16 10.40 -0.03
CA VAL A 262 0.33 9.02 0.44
C VAL A 262 1.81 8.65 0.46
N ALA A 263 2.59 9.01 -0.57
CA ALA A 263 4.02 8.77 -0.60
C ALA A 263 4.76 9.47 0.56
N ILE A 264 4.34 10.68 0.95
CA ILE A 264 4.85 11.38 2.15
C ILE A 264 4.52 10.57 3.41
N GLY A 265 3.26 10.17 3.58
CA GLY A 265 2.83 9.39 4.75
C GLY A 265 3.53 8.04 4.84
N ILE A 266 3.74 7.34 3.71
CA ILE A 266 4.53 6.11 3.67
C ILE A 266 5.95 6.35 4.20
N ARG A 267 6.65 7.38 3.71
CA ARG A 267 7.99 7.70 4.20
C ARG A 267 8.01 7.98 5.71
N GLN A 268 7.04 8.75 6.21
CA GLN A 268 6.91 9.02 7.64
C GLN A 268 6.72 7.73 8.44
N ALA A 269 5.84 6.84 7.99
CA ALA A 269 5.60 5.55 8.62
C ALA A 269 6.87 4.68 8.66
N LEU A 270 7.63 4.68 7.55
CA LEU A 270 8.87 3.91 7.45
C LEU A 270 10.06 4.54 8.21
N ASP A 271 10.03 5.83 8.51
CA ASP A 271 11.08 6.54 9.24
C ASP A 271 10.78 6.66 10.75
N THR A 272 9.61 6.19 11.19
CA THR A 272 9.28 6.14 12.63
C THR A 272 10.20 5.14 13.34
N PRO A 273 10.97 5.56 14.36
CA PRO A 273 11.81 4.65 15.13
C PRO A 273 10.93 3.65 15.89
N GLU A 274 11.47 2.47 16.17
CA GLU A 274 10.85 1.54 17.11
C GLU A 274 10.76 2.22 18.48
N THR A 275 9.59 2.74 18.82
CA THR A 275 9.33 3.17 20.20
C THR A 275 9.22 1.92 21.04
N GLY A 276 10.26 1.65 21.81
CA GLY A 276 10.20 0.66 22.88
C GLY A 276 8.92 0.89 23.69
N SER A 277 8.15 -0.15 23.86
CA SER A 277 6.97 -0.32 24.69
C SER A 277 6.79 0.76 25.76
N GLU A 278 6.06 1.86 25.44
CA GLU A 278 5.35 2.64 26.45
C GLU A 278 4.13 3.35 25.83
N THR A 279 2.97 2.99 26.40
CA THR A 279 1.67 3.68 26.33
C THR A 279 0.97 3.82 24.96
N ALA A 280 0.23 2.78 24.63
CA ALA A 280 -0.96 2.89 23.79
C ALA A 280 -2.06 3.67 24.54
N ALA A 281 -2.23 4.94 24.21
CA ALA A 281 -3.47 5.70 24.42
C ALA A 281 -3.40 7.03 23.66
N HIS A 282 -3.82 7.08 22.42
CA HIS A 282 -4.72 8.10 21.87
C HIS A 282 -4.88 7.85 20.36
N ALA A 283 -6.06 7.36 20.01
CA ALA A 283 -6.50 7.33 18.61
C ALA A 283 -6.76 8.77 18.15
N GLY A 284 -5.72 9.42 17.63
CA GLY A 284 -5.81 10.70 16.94
C GLY A 284 -5.65 10.43 15.45
N GLY A 285 -6.77 10.43 14.69
CA GLY A 285 -6.72 10.30 13.24
C GLY A 285 -5.96 11.47 12.62
N LEU A 286 -4.81 11.20 12.02
CA LEU A 286 -4.14 12.14 11.14
C LEU A 286 -4.93 12.20 9.83
N THR A 287 -5.50 13.37 9.52
CA THR A 287 -6.13 13.66 8.23
C THR A 287 -5.09 14.35 7.36
N VAL A 288 -4.72 13.74 6.24
CA VAL A 288 -3.88 14.37 5.23
C VAL A 288 -4.83 14.96 4.18
N ALA A 289 -4.85 16.30 4.08
CA ALA A 289 -5.67 17.05 3.14
C ALA A 289 -5.02 17.13 1.76
#